data_21378d17b3f4e2ca69f2ffe3ff0664f5
#
_entry.id   21378d17b3f4e2ca69f2ffe3ff0664f5
#
_cell.length_a   1.000
_cell.length_b   1.000
_cell.length_c   1.000
_cell.angle_alpha   90.00
_cell.angle_beta   90.00
_cell.angle_gamma   90.00
#
_symmetry.space_group_name_H-M   'P 1'
#
loop_
_entity.id
_entity.type
_entity.pdbx_description
1 polymer ?
#
loop_
_entity_poly.entity_id
_entity_poly.type
_entity_poly.pdbx_seq_one_letter_code
_entity_poly.pdbx_strand_id
1 'polypeptide(L)'
;MKRILLLLMVMMPILTIHAQAPMAGGEWKDNMGRHINAHGGCIINYKGTYYWYGENRSSGNTLYSSKGVSCYTSKDLQNWTNKGVVLPVSNDTCSNIQEGCIIERPKVVYNKKTKEFVMWFHLELRGMGYKSARAGVAVSDTPLGPFRFVSSGRINAGILPKDFIEADTTELRQRLCEPAFNTWWTPSWYRQIERGMFMIRDLQGGQMARDMTIFIDDDGKAYHIYASEDNLTLHIAELTDDYLRHTGLYVRVAMGEQNEAPTIFKKDGVYWMITSGCTGWAPNAARLFRAKNIMGPWERLSNPCRGDGANKTFGAQGAYIFKIRKTKEKKMFDGADYVFMADMWRPKKITDSRYLWIPIRFEDGKPTLRANLLNTYQSSKSN
;
A
#
# COMPACT_ATOMS: atom_id res chain seq x y z
N MET A 1 75.91 -14.24 3.73
CA MET A 1 74.64 -15.01 3.49
C MET A 1 73.47 -14.10 3.70
N LYS A 2 72.91 -13.54 2.61
CA LYS A 2 71.70 -12.67 2.66
C LYS A 2 70.46 -13.54 2.49
N ARG A 3 69.57 -13.56 3.50
CA ARG A 3 68.25 -14.23 3.42
C ARG A 3 67.25 -13.30 2.72
N ILE A 4 66.76 -13.71 1.54
CA ILE A 4 65.69 -13.06 0.81
C ILE A 4 64.39 -13.59 1.38
N LEU A 5 63.59 -12.72 2.01
CA LEU A 5 62.25 -13.04 2.51
C LEU A 5 61.27 -12.83 1.35
N LEU A 6 60.72 -13.90 0.80
CA LEU A 6 59.74 -13.88 -0.26
C LEU A 6 58.35 -13.68 0.41
N LEU A 7 57.77 -12.47 0.24
CA LEU A 7 56.40 -12.14 0.67
C LEU A 7 55.45 -12.70 -0.37
N LEU A 8 54.76 -13.80 -0.08
CA LEU A 8 53.63 -14.28 -0.88
C LEU A 8 52.41 -13.39 -0.60
N MET A 9 52.09 -12.49 -1.54
CA MET A 9 50.85 -11.74 -1.55
C MET A 9 49.72 -12.66 -2.05
N VAL A 10 48.91 -13.17 -1.11
CA VAL A 10 47.70 -13.92 -1.45
C VAL A 10 46.64 -12.91 -1.95
N MET A 11 46.47 -12.84 -3.25
CA MET A 11 45.34 -12.13 -3.88
C MET A 11 44.08 -12.94 -3.57
N MET A 12 43.30 -12.48 -2.57
CA MET A 12 41.92 -12.94 -2.42
C MET A 12 41.11 -12.43 -3.62
N PRO A 13 40.39 -13.29 -4.34
CA PRO A 13 39.48 -12.83 -5.37
C PRO A 13 38.37 -12.00 -4.70
N ILE A 14 38.26 -10.74 -5.08
CA ILE A 14 37.10 -9.90 -4.78
C ILE A 14 35.94 -10.52 -5.55
N LEU A 15 35.15 -11.33 -4.90
CA LEU A 15 33.84 -11.78 -5.38
C LEU A 15 32.97 -10.52 -5.51
N THR A 16 32.92 -9.94 -6.72
CA THR A 16 31.91 -8.96 -7.08
C THR A 16 30.56 -9.68 -7.08
N ILE A 17 29.85 -9.60 -5.95
CA ILE A 17 28.45 -10.01 -5.89
C ILE A 17 27.72 -9.04 -6.82
N HIS A 18 27.43 -9.51 -8.04
CA HIS A 18 26.51 -8.82 -8.91
C HIS A 18 25.15 -8.92 -8.23
N ALA A 19 24.69 -7.82 -7.65
CA ALA A 19 23.34 -7.71 -7.10
C ALA A 19 22.35 -7.98 -8.26
N GLN A 20 21.76 -9.13 -8.24
CA GLN A 20 20.72 -9.53 -9.18
C GLN A 20 19.50 -8.68 -8.92
N ALA A 21 18.85 -8.17 -9.98
CA ALA A 21 17.58 -7.48 -9.84
C ALA A 21 16.61 -8.35 -9.01
N PRO A 22 15.79 -7.76 -8.13
CA PRO A 22 14.93 -8.52 -7.24
C PRO A 22 14.03 -9.46 -8.06
N MET A 23 14.18 -10.76 -7.87
CA MET A 23 13.38 -11.75 -8.59
C MET A 23 11.96 -11.76 -8.07
N ALA A 24 10.98 -11.66 -8.97
CA ALA A 24 9.57 -11.77 -8.63
C ALA A 24 9.29 -13.06 -7.85
N GLY A 25 8.72 -12.94 -6.64
CA GLY A 25 8.38 -14.07 -5.77
C GLY A 25 9.55 -14.78 -5.09
N GLY A 26 10.78 -14.32 -5.31
CA GLY A 26 11.97 -14.81 -4.62
C GLY A 26 12.07 -14.28 -3.18
N GLU A 27 13.05 -14.80 -2.45
CA GLU A 27 13.45 -14.23 -1.18
C GLU A 27 14.23 -12.94 -1.39
N TRP A 28 13.75 -11.84 -0.81
CA TRP A 28 14.47 -10.58 -0.85
C TRP A 28 15.18 -10.38 0.48
N LYS A 29 16.51 -10.32 0.42
CA LYS A 29 17.33 -10.26 1.61
C LYS A 29 17.91 -8.87 1.82
N ASP A 30 18.00 -8.48 3.09
CA ASP A 30 18.79 -7.33 3.50
C ASP A 30 20.30 -7.66 3.42
N ASN A 31 21.14 -6.65 3.63
CA ASN A 31 22.60 -6.81 3.59
C ASN A 31 23.19 -7.70 4.71
N MET A 32 22.34 -8.16 5.64
CA MET A 32 22.69 -9.16 6.67
C MET A 32 22.17 -10.56 6.29
N GLY A 33 21.63 -10.73 5.07
CA GLY A 33 21.12 -12.01 4.59
C GLY A 33 19.74 -12.40 5.13
N ARG A 34 19.03 -11.51 5.84
CA ARG A 34 17.70 -11.78 6.42
C ARG A 34 16.61 -11.36 5.44
N HIS A 35 15.54 -12.13 5.37
CA HIS A 35 14.39 -11.77 4.56
C HIS A 35 13.81 -10.42 5.00
N ILE A 36 13.52 -9.54 4.03
CA ILE A 36 12.91 -8.23 4.29
C ILE A 36 11.48 -8.44 4.80
N ASN A 37 11.15 -7.81 5.92
CA ASN A 37 9.85 -7.87 6.58
C ASN A 37 9.22 -6.47 6.60
N ALA A 38 8.69 -6.05 5.42
CA ALA A 38 8.12 -4.72 5.18
C ALA A 38 6.97 -4.79 4.16
N HIS A 39 5.92 -5.56 4.53
CA HIS A 39 4.79 -5.84 3.63
C HIS A 39 3.78 -4.70 3.57
N GLY A 40 2.92 -4.69 2.53
CA GLY A 40 1.84 -3.71 2.37
C GLY A 40 2.29 -2.24 2.31
N GLY A 41 3.57 -2.00 2.20
CA GLY A 41 4.22 -0.75 2.51
C GLY A 41 4.34 0.24 1.35
N CYS A 42 5.33 1.15 1.47
CA CYS A 42 5.67 2.14 0.46
C CYS A 42 7.17 2.38 0.39
N ILE A 43 7.61 3.01 -0.71
CA ILE A 43 8.98 3.51 -0.87
C ILE A 43 8.93 5.01 -1.14
N ILE A 44 9.70 5.77 -0.36
CA ILE A 44 9.96 7.19 -0.64
C ILE A 44 11.45 7.41 -0.98
N ASN A 45 11.73 8.41 -1.79
CA ASN A 45 13.09 8.92 -1.98
C ASN A 45 13.23 10.27 -1.28
N TYR A 46 14.10 10.32 -0.27
CA TYR A 46 14.41 11.56 0.43
C TYR A 46 15.92 11.82 0.41
N LYS A 47 16.33 12.96 -0.14
CA LYS A 47 17.74 13.36 -0.27
C LYS A 47 18.64 12.25 -0.87
N GLY A 48 18.12 11.55 -1.89
CA GLY A 48 18.87 10.53 -2.64
C GLY A 48 19.01 9.17 -1.94
N THR A 49 18.31 8.96 -0.83
CA THR A 49 18.17 7.67 -0.17
C THR A 49 16.73 7.19 -0.31
N TYR A 50 16.55 5.92 -0.64
CA TYR A 50 15.27 5.24 -0.63
C TYR A 50 14.99 4.68 0.76
N TYR A 51 13.77 4.87 1.23
CA TYR A 51 13.24 4.36 2.49
C TYR A 51 12.05 3.49 2.16
N TRP A 52 12.14 2.21 2.47
CA TRP A 52 11.06 1.24 2.33
C TRP A 52 10.44 1.00 3.69
N TYR A 53 9.21 1.44 3.88
CA TYR A 53 8.42 1.18 5.08
C TYR A 53 7.41 0.07 4.79
N GLY A 54 7.12 -0.75 5.79
CA GLY A 54 6.09 -1.77 5.66
C GLY A 54 5.79 -2.44 6.99
N GLU A 55 4.75 -3.23 6.98
CA GLU A 55 4.30 -4.01 8.12
C GLU A 55 5.41 -4.92 8.62
N ASN A 56 5.73 -4.83 9.92
CA ASN A 56 6.59 -5.78 10.60
C ASN A 56 5.71 -6.84 11.28
N ARG A 57 5.86 -8.09 10.87
CA ARG A 57 5.13 -9.23 11.43
C ARG A 57 6.09 -10.14 12.18
N SER A 58 5.71 -10.63 13.37
CA SER A 58 6.48 -11.66 14.08
C SER A 58 6.21 -13.04 13.49
N SER A 59 7.06 -14.00 13.82
CA SER A 59 6.82 -15.41 13.50
C SER A 59 5.52 -15.89 14.16
N GLY A 60 4.65 -16.48 13.37
CA GLY A 60 3.33 -16.96 13.75
C GLY A 60 2.33 -16.75 12.63
N ASN A 61 1.23 -17.51 12.65
CA ASN A 61 0.22 -17.49 11.60
C ASN A 61 -0.94 -16.53 11.92
N THR A 62 -0.79 -15.62 12.85
CA THR A 62 -1.90 -14.78 13.30
C THR A 62 -1.83 -13.39 12.69
N LEU A 63 -2.99 -12.86 12.30
CA LEU A 63 -3.16 -11.45 11.90
C LEU A 63 -2.66 -10.50 13.00
N TYR A 64 -2.76 -10.91 14.26
CA TYR A 64 -2.36 -10.14 15.45
C TYR A 64 -0.86 -10.18 15.77
N SER A 65 -0.04 -10.66 14.85
CA SER A 65 1.42 -10.70 15.02
C SER A 65 2.14 -9.39 14.67
N SER A 66 1.41 -8.29 14.52
CA SER A 66 1.99 -6.98 14.22
C SER A 66 2.95 -6.54 15.34
N LYS A 67 4.16 -6.14 14.94
CA LYS A 67 5.17 -5.51 15.81
C LYS A 67 5.34 -4.03 15.49
N GLY A 68 4.59 -3.51 14.54
CA GLY A 68 4.64 -2.14 14.08
C GLY A 68 5.08 -2.01 12.62
N VAL A 69 5.83 -0.97 12.30
CA VAL A 69 6.29 -0.66 10.95
C VAL A 69 7.81 -0.70 10.89
N SER A 70 8.36 -1.54 10.00
CA SER A 70 9.79 -1.59 9.69
C SER A 70 10.21 -0.48 8.74
N CYS A 71 11.49 -0.12 8.77
CA CYS A 71 12.14 0.68 7.74
C CYS A 71 13.42 0.01 7.24
N TYR A 72 13.60 0.02 5.92
CA TYR A 72 14.83 -0.38 5.24
C TYR A 72 15.32 0.77 4.38
N THR A 73 16.64 0.93 4.24
CA THR A 73 17.23 1.99 3.40
C THR A 73 18.07 1.43 2.28
N SER A 74 18.05 2.12 1.12
CA SER A 74 18.88 1.77 -0.02
C SER A 74 19.33 3.03 -0.77
N LYS A 75 20.46 2.94 -1.47
CA LYS A 75 20.94 3.96 -2.42
C LYS A 75 20.68 3.59 -3.88
N ASP A 76 20.28 2.34 -4.14
CA ASP A 76 20.23 1.75 -5.47
C ASP A 76 19.00 0.85 -5.72
N LEU A 77 18.05 0.74 -4.77
CA LEU A 77 16.86 -0.13 -4.82
C LEU A 77 17.18 -1.65 -4.87
N GLN A 78 18.44 -2.03 -4.69
CA GLN A 78 18.90 -3.42 -4.70
C GLN A 78 19.44 -3.85 -3.34
N ASN A 79 20.36 -3.04 -2.78
CA ASN A 79 21.00 -3.31 -1.52
C ASN A 79 20.27 -2.60 -0.39
N TRP A 80 19.63 -3.39 0.49
CA TRP A 80 18.78 -2.86 1.54
C TRP A 80 19.41 -3.07 2.92
N THR A 81 19.48 -2.01 3.70
CA THR A 81 19.91 -2.05 5.11
C THR A 81 18.71 -1.93 6.01
N ASN A 82 18.52 -2.92 6.89
CA ASN A 82 17.49 -2.89 7.91
C ASN A 82 17.77 -1.79 8.95
N LYS A 83 16.82 -0.94 9.21
CA LYS A 83 16.87 0.15 10.21
C LYS A 83 16.00 -0.14 11.45
N GLY A 84 15.40 -1.32 11.50
CA GLY A 84 14.55 -1.71 12.61
C GLY A 84 13.10 -1.27 12.46
N VAL A 85 12.37 -1.33 13.57
CA VAL A 85 10.98 -0.89 13.67
C VAL A 85 10.96 0.60 14.02
N VAL A 86 10.39 1.40 13.12
CA VAL A 86 10.36 2.87 13.25
C VAL A 86 9.06 3.40 13.88
N LEU A 87 7.99 2.59 13.85
CA LEU A 87 6.77 2.77 14.64
C LEU A 87 6.47 1.44 15.33
N PRO A 88 6.88 1.21 16.58
CA PRO A 88 6.54 0.00 17.32
C PRO A 88 5.10 0.03 17.79
N VAL A 89 4.49 -1.16 17.98
CA VAL A 89 3.28 -1.27 18.79
C VAL A 89 3.58 -0.82 20.23
N SER A 90 2.59 -0.26 20.90
CA SER A 90 2.74 0.31 22.24
C SER A 90 2.55 -0.76 23.32
N ASN A 91 3.35 -0.66 24.39
CA ASN A 91 3.13 -1.42 25.62
C ASN A 91 2.04 -0.79 26.51
N ASP A 92 1.65 0.47 26.24
CA ASP A 92 0.53 1.12 26.91
C ASP A 92 -0.80 0.50 26.44
N THR A 93 -1.51 -0.11 27.38
CA THR A 93 -2.80 -0.77 27.13
C THR A 93 -3.93 0.20 26.80
N CYS A 94 -3.75 1.50 27.04
CA CYS A 94 -4.69 2.55 26.63
C CYS A 94 -4.42 3.05 25.20
N SER A 95 -3.30 2.67 24.61
CA SER A 95 -2.97 3.07 23.24
C SER A 95 -3.79 2.31 22.22
N ASN A 96 -4.26 2.98 21.17
CA ASN A 96 -4.93 2.33 20.05
C ASN A 96 -4.00 1.41 19.25
N ILE A 97 -2.68 1.65 19.29
CA ILE A 97 -1.66 0.78 18.67
C ILE A 97 -1.00 -0.15 19.71
N GLN A 98 -1.73 -0.55 20.75
CA GLN A 98 -1.25 -1.52 21.74
C GLN A 98 -0.94 -2.89 21.12
N GLU A 99 -0.13 -3.70 21.79
CA GLU A 99 0.18 -5.07 21.36
C GLU A 99 -1.12 -5.87 21.10
N GLY A 100 -1.16 -6.58 19.96
CA GLY A 100 -2.35 -7.29 19.48
C GLY A 100 -3.30 -6.44 18.62
N CYS A 101 -2.97 -5.17 18.34
CA CYS A 101 -3.60 -4.42 17.25
C CYS A 101 -3.11 -4.94 15.89
N ILE A 102 -3.79 -4.55 14.80
CA ILE A 102 -3.37 -4.83 13.44
C ILE A 102 -3.01 -3.50 12.78
N ILE A 103 -1.75 -3.34 12.38
CA ILE A 103 -1.27 -2.21 11.57
C ILE A 103 -1.01 -2.73 10.18
N GLU A 104 -1.71 -2.18 9.18
CA GLU A 104 -1.59 -2.59 7.77
C GLU A 104 -1.42 -1.40 6.85
N ARG A 105 -0.83 -1.67 5.68
CA ARG A 105 -0.70 -0.69 4.58
C ARG A 105 -0.03 0.64 4.98
N PRO A 106 1.06 0.68 5.77
CA PRO A 106 1.68 1.95 6.15
C PRO A 106 2.19 2.70 4.93
N LYS A 107 1.89 4.01 4.87
CA LYS A 107 2.36 4.93 3.83
C LYS A 107 2.99 6.14 4.49
N VAL A 108 4.23 6.43 4.13
CA VAL A 108 4.98 7.60 4.63
C VAL A 108 5.11 8.63 3.53
N VAL A 109 4.83 9.87 3.88
CA VAL A 109 5.00 11.04 3.02
C VAL A 109 5.77 12.12 3.75
N TYR A 110 6.55 12.93 3.00
CA TYR A 110 7.24 14.08 3.56
C TYR A 110 6.43 15.35 3.31
N ASN A 111 6.05 16.04 4.37
CA ASN A 111 5.40 17.33 4.29
C ASN A 111 6.46 18.44 4.19
N LYS A 112 6.49 19.14 3.06
CA LYS A 112 7.45 20.21 2.81
C LYS A 112 7.18 21.48 3.64
N LYS A 113 5.93 21.71 4.07
CA LYS A 113 5.52 22.88 4.87
C LYS A 113 5.95 22.70 6.31
N THR A 114 5.57 21.57 6.94
CA THR A 114 5.90 21.28 8.36
C THR A 114 7.30 20.69 8.52
N LYS A 115 7.90 20.18 7.42
CA LYS A 115 9.21 19.46 7.40
C LYS A 115 9.19 18.14 8.16
N GLU A 116 8.02 17.56 8.35
CA GLU A 116 7.80 16.29 9.03
C GLU A 116 7.55 15.15 8.06
N PHE A 117 7.84 13.94 8.50
CA PHE A 117 7.41 12.70 7.86
C PHE A 117 6.11 12.27 8.51
N VAL A 118 5.06 12.13 7.72
CA VAL A 118 3.73 11.71 8.15
C VAL A 118 3.48 10.30 7.66
N MET A 119 3.14 9.39 8.58
CA MET A 119 2.80 8.00 8.29
C MET A 119 1.31 7.80 8.53
N TRP A 120 0.59 7.34 7.50
CA TRP A 120 -0.78 6.87 7.59
C TRP A 120 -0.82 5.35 7.47
N PHE A 121 -1.78 4.70 8.14
CA PHE A 121 -1.96 3.26 8.10
C PHE A 121 -3.39 2.85 8.43
N HIS A 122 -3.81 1.69 7.95
CA HIS A 122 -5.01 0.99 8.40
C HIS A 122 -4.77 0.42 9.79
N LEU A 123 -5.71 0.62 10.70
CA LEU A 123 -5.62 0.17 12.09
C LEU A 123 -6.88 -0.59 12.51
N GLU A 124 -6.67 -1.82 12.98
CA GLU A 124 -7.68 -2.55 13.74
C GLU A 124 -7.28 -2.63 15.20
N LEU A 125 -8.21 -2.32 16.08
CA LEU A 125 -7.98 -2.34 17.52
C LEU A 125 -7.87 -3.79 18.03
N ARG A 126 -7.08 -3.97 19.08
CA ARG A 126 -6.92 -5.26 19.75
C ARG A 126 -8.28 -5.90 20.06
N GLY A 127 -8.45 -7.17 19.65
CA GLY A 127 -9.66 -7.96 19.94
C GLY A 127 -10.89 -7.62 19.08
N MET A 128 -10.80 -6.62 18.19
CA MET A 128 -11.93 -6.19 17.36
C MET A 128 -12.00 -6.88 15.99
N GLY A 129 -11.01 -7.69 15.63
CA GLY A 129 -10.87 -8.21 14.26
C GLY A 129 -10.81 -7.06 13.26
N TYR A 130 -11.55 -7.15 12.16
CA TYR A 130 -11.65 -6.09 11.14
C TYR A 130 -12.87 -5.18 11.32
N LYS A 131 -13.36 -5.00 12.56
CA LYS A 131 -14.57 -4.19 12.83
C LYS A 131 -14.25 -2.72 13.12
N SER A 132 -13.03 -2.40 13.55
CA SER A 132 -12.64 -1.02 13.88
C SER A 132 -12.50 -0.17 12.64
N ALA A 133 -11.84 -0.68 11.59
CA ALA A 133 -11.65 -0.07 10.29
C ALA A 133 -11.25 1.42 10.41
N ARG A 134 -10.16 1.68 11.15
CA ARG A 134 -9.70 3.04 11.46
C ARG A 134 -8.50 3.42 10.59
N ALA A 135 -8.39 4.70 10.28
CA ALA A 135 -7.12 5.26 9.84
C ALA A 135 -6.29 5.69 11.04
N GLY A 136 -5.02 5.30 11.09
CA GLY A 136 -4.05 5.74 12.08
C GLY A 136 -3.05 6.71 11.46
N VAL A 137 -2.57 7.69 12.24
CA VAL A 137 -1.56 8.65 11.82
C VAL A 137 -0.45 8.78 12.85
N ALA A 138 0.80 8.83 12.38
CA ALA A 138 1.99 9.04 13.18
C ALA A 138 2.95 10.01 12.46
N VAL A 139 3.83 10.68 13.22
CA VAL A 139 4.75 11.69 12.70
C VAL A 139 6.17 11.49 13.22
N SER A 140 7.13 11.97 12.44
CA SER A 140 8.54 12.03 12.85
C SER A 140 9.27 13.17 12.13
N ASP A 141 10.26 13.78 12.79
CA ASP A 141 11.15 14.77 12.21
C ASP A 141 12.18 14.14 11.24
N THR A 142 12.38 12.83 11.35
CA THR A 142 13.35 12.10 10.53
C THR A 142 12.71 10.93 9.79
N PRO A 143 13.24 10.55 8.61
CA PRO A 143 12.70 9.41 7.86
C PRO A 143 12.94 8.06 8.59
N LEU A 144 13.83 8.02 9.57
CA LEU A 144 14.13 6.81 10.34
C LEU A 144 13.34 6.72 11.66
N GLY A 145 12.43 7.65 11.90
CA GLY A 145 11.69 7.69 13.16
C GLY A 145 12.56 8.14 14.35
N PRO A 146 12.19 7.77 15.58
CA PRO A 146 10.94 7.05 15.89
C PRO A 146 9.70 7.85 15.48
N PHE A 147 8.73 7.18 14.89
CA PHE A 147 7.44 7.79 14.63
C PHE A 147 6.62 7.83 15.92
N ARG A 148 6.06 8.98 16.23
CA ARG A 148 5.15 9.18 17.36
C ARG A 148 3.71 9.04 16.86
N PHE A 149 2.98 8.09 17.40
CA PHE A 149 1.54 7.92 17.14
C PHE A 149 0.79 9.18 17.57
N VAL A 150 -0.02 9.74 16.68
CA VAL A 150 -0.81 10.96 16.92
C VAL A 150 -2.24 10.60 17.28
N SER A 151 -2.93 9.87 16.41
CA SER A 151 -4.35 9.53 16.61
C SER A 151 -4.79 8.42 15.68
N SER A 152 -5.99 7.88 15.92
CA SER A 152 -6.71 7.07 14.95
C SER A 152 -8.22 7.25 15.08
N GLY A 153 -8.94 7.06 13.99
CA GLY A 153 -10.39 7.15 13.96
C GLY A 153 -10.98 6.67 12.65
N ARG A 154 -12.28 6.49 12.63
CA ARG A 154 -13.06 6.46 11.40
C ARG A 154 -13.12 7.87 10.83
N ILE A 155 -13.34 7.98 9.53
CA ILE A 155 -13.09 9.20 8.77
C ILE A 155 -14.40 9.95 8.55
N ASN A 156 -14.36 11.31 8.56
CA ASN A 156 -15.44 12.20 8.16
C ASN A 156 -16.78 11.92 8.85
N ALA A 157 -16.77 11.73 10.17
CA ALA A 157 -17.99 11.55 10.97
C ALA A 157 -18.95 12.73 10.79
N GLY A 158 -20.19 12.45 10.45
CA GLY A 158 -21.23 13.45 10.23
C GLY A 158 -21.15 14.21 8.90
N ILE A 159 -20.16 13.91 8.04
CA ILE A 159 -19.92 14.64 6.79
C ILE A 159 -20.32 13.78 5.59
N LEU A 160 -21.12 14.33 4.69
CA LEU A 160 -21.52 13.69 3.44
C LEU A 160 -20.45 13.87 2.35
N PRO A 161 -20.33 12.94 1.37
CA PRO A 161 -19.46 13.12 0.22
C PRO A 161 -19.86 14.36 -0.60
N LYS A 162 -18.89 14.95 -1.30
CA LYS A 162 -19.05 16.19 -2.07
C LYS A 162 -20.25 16.19 -3.02
N ASP A 163 -20.48 15.06 -3.70
CA ASP A 163 -21.50 14.97 -4.75
C ASP A 163 -22.76 14.20 -4.28
N PHE A 164 -22.94 14.07 -2.95
CA PHE A 164 -24.07 13.35 -2.39
C PHE A 164 -25.28 14.26 -2.21
N ILE A 165 -26.46 13.79 -2.63
CA ILE A 165 -27.72 14.53 -2.49
C ILE A 165 -28.33 14.23 -1.11
N GLU A 166 -28.43 15.25 -0.26
CA GLU A 166 -28.91 15.11 1.12
C GLU A 166 -30.37 14.57 1.21
N ALA A 167 -31.21 14.86 0.22
CA ALA A 167 -32.58 14.35 0.15
C ALA A 167 -32.67 12.81 0.19
N ASP A 168 -31.63 12.11 -0.27
CA ASP A 168 -31.57 10.65 -0.27
C ASP A 168 -31.29 10.03 1.11
N THR A 169 -30.83 10.82 2.09
CA THR A 169 -30.39 10.31 3.39
C THR A 169 -31.53 9.68 4.19
N THR A 170 -32.72 10.29 4.18
CA THR A 170 -33.89 9.81 4.95
C THR A 170 -34.38 8.47 4.41
N GLU A 171 -34.54 8.37 3.09
CA GLU A 171 -34.95 7.11 2.44
C GLU A 171 -33.94 5.98 2.72
N LEU A 172 -32.65 6.26 2.54
CA LEU A 172 -31.60 5.24 2.77
C LEU A 172 -31.55 4.79 4.24
N ARG A 173 -31.78 5.67 5.22
CA ARG A 173 -31.88 5.30 6.65
C ARG A 173 -33.08 4.39 6.92
N GLN A 174 -34.22 4.69 6.33
CA GLN A 174 -35.41 3.82 6.47
C GLN A 174 -35.11 2.44 5.89
N ARG A 175 -34.51 2.35 4.72
CA ARG A 175 -34.16 1.09 4.05
C ARG A 175 -33.17 0.24 4.81
N LEU A 176 -32.23 0.83 5.57
CA LEU A 176 -31.34 0.08 6.47
C LEU A 176 -32.09 -0.78 7.49
N CYS A 177 -33.31 -0.38 7.88
CA CYS A 177 -34.15 -1.09 8.83
C CYS A 177 -35.06 -2.13 8.17
N GLU A 178 -35.15 -2.15 6.82
CA GLU A 178 -36.03 -3.08 6.10
C GLU A 178 -35.44 -4.48 5.98
N PRO A 179 -36.16 -5.55 6.37
CA PRO A 179 -35.67 -6.94 6.26
C PRO A 179 -35.23 -7.32 4.84
N ALA A 180 -35.86 -6.74 3.80
CA ALA A 180 -35.53 -7.01 2.40
C ALA A 180 -34.09 -6.61 2.04
N PHE A 181 -33.50 -5.63 2.72
CA PHE A 181 -32.11 -5.18 2.49
C PHE A 181 -31.07 -5.99 3.24
N ASN A 182 -31.48 -6.89 4.10
CA ASN A 182 -30.59 -7.89 4.70
C ASN A 182 -30.30 -9.06 3.75
N THR A 183 -30.94 -9.09 2.57
CA THR A 183 -30.63 -10.09 1.52
C THR A 183 -29.46 -9.57 0.68
N TRP A 184 -28.27 -9.84 1.16
CA TRP A 184 -26.99 -9.40 0.58
C TRP A 184 -26.77 -10.00 -0.81
N TRP A 185 -26.04 -9.27 -1.66
CA TRP A 185 -25.58 -9.71 -2.98
C TRP A 185 -26.67 -9.79 -4.06
N THR A 186 -27.89 -9.32 -3.80
CA THR A 186 -28.92 -9.17 -4.84
C THR A 186 -28.73 -7.91 -5.67
N PRO A 187 -29.22 -7.85 -6.91
CA PRO A 187 -29.15 -6.62 -7.71
C PRO A 187 -29.79 -5.40 -7.03
N SER A 188 -30.87 -5.63 -6.25
CA SER A 188 -31.52 -4.57 -5.48
C SER A 188 -30.62 -4.06 -4.37
N TRP A 189 -29.94 -4.95 -3.65
CA TRP A 189 -28.97 -4.60 -2.62
C TRP A 189 -27.80 -3.80 -3.18
N TYR A 190 -27.20 -4.22 -4.31
CA TYR A 190 -26.12 -3.49 -4.95
C TYR A 190 -26.52 -2.06 -5.34
N ARG A 191 -27.73 -1.87 -5.90
CA ARG A 191 -28.24 -0.51 -6.20
C ARG A 191 -28.32 0.38 -4.96
N GLN A 192 -28.64 -0.18 -3.78
CA GLN A 192 -28.65 0.62 -2.55
C GLN A 192 -27.24 0.93 -2.04
N ILE A 193 -26.25 0.03 -2.25
CA ILE A 193 -24.84 0.33 -1.96
C ILE A 193 -24.36 1.47 -2.88
N GLU A 194 -24.62 1.41 -4.17
CA GLU A 194 -24.30 2.48 -5.13
C GLU A 194 -24.89 3.82 -4.70
N ARG A 195 -26.13 3.84 -4.22
CA ARG A 195 -26.80 5.02 -3.67
C ARG A 195 -26.21 5.51 -2.34
N GLY A 196 -25.40 4.72 -1.65
CA GLY A 196 -24.73 5.13 -0.41
C GLY A 196 -25.31 4.55 0.88
N MET A 197 -26.03 3.45 0.83
CA MET A 197 -26.64 2.84 2.02
C MET A 197 -25.63 2.60 3.16
N PHE A 198 -24.45 2.07 2.86
CA PHE A 198 -23.43 1.83 3.88
C PHE A 198 -22.69 3.10 4.29
N MET A 199 -22.52 4.04 3.39
CA MET A 199 -22.03 5.37 3.73
C MET A 199 -22.95 6.06 4.75
N ILE A 200 -24.27 5.98 4.55
CA ILE A 200 -25.27 6.50 5.51
C ILE A 200 -25.29 5.72 6.81
N ARG A 201 -25.14 4.38 6.76
CA ARG A 201 -24.99 3.54 7.97
C ARG A 201 -23.87 4.07 8.88
N ASP A 202 -22.75 4.39 8.28
CA ASP A 202 -21.52 4.76 8.99
C ASP A 202 -21.40 6.28 9.22
N LEU A 203 -22.34 7.09 8.71
CA LEU A 203 -22.23 8.56 8.67
C LEU A 203 -21.91 9.16 10.05
N GLN A 204 -22.65 8.80 11.08
CA GLN A 204 -22.48 9.40 12.42
C GLN A 204 -21.19 8.93 13.12
N GLY A 205 -20.84 7.67 12.96
CA GLY A 205 -19.65 7.07 13.57
C GLY A 205 -18.35 7.31 12.79
N GLY A 206 -18.49 7.85 11.57
CA GLY A 206 -17.40 8.01 10.61
C GLY A 206 -17.24 6.80 9.70
N GLN A 207 -16.75 7.07 8.50
CA GLN A 207 -16.55 6.10 7.43
C GLN A 207 -15.42 5.13 7.78
N MET A 208 -15.59 3.86 7.44
CA MET A 208 -14.54 2.85 7.54
C MET A 208 -13.32 3.26 6.70
N ALA A 209 -12.11 2.94 7.17
CA ALA A 209 -10.89 3.06 6.40
C ALA A 209 -10.05 1.80 6.57
N ARG A 210 -9.97 1.00 5.50
CA ARG A 210 -9.19 -0.24 5.44
C ARG A 210 -7.99 -0.08 4.50
N ASP A 211 -7.78 -1.01 3.58
CA ASP A 211 -6.67 -0.93 2.60
C ASP A 211 -6.55 0.45 1.99
N MET A 212 -5.36 1.03 2.05
CA MET A 212 -5.21 2.44 1.75
C MET A 212 -3.87 2.81 1.09
N THR A 213 -3.86 3.98 0.47
CA THR A 213 -2.64 4.67 0.06
C THR A 213 -2.76 6.18 0.27
N ILE A 214 -1.62 6.87 0.29
CA ILE A 214 -1.55 8.34 0.30
C ILE A 214 -0.93 8.81 -1.01
N PHE A 215 -1.51 9.85 -1.58
CA PHE A 215 -1.01 10.52 -2.78
C PHE A 215 -0.80 12.01 -2.50
N ILE A 216 0.36 12.53 -2.88
CA ILE A 216 0.63 13.97 -2.88
C ILE A 216 0.61 14.44 -4.33
N ASP A 217 -0.25 15.41 -4.63
CA ASP A 217 -0.36 16.00 -5.95
C ASP A 217 0.74 17.07 -6.21
N ASP A 218 0.82 17.52 -7.45
CA ASP A 218 1.84 18.49 -7.89
C ASP A 218 1.71 19.84 -7.18
N ASP A 219 0.51 20.23 -6.74
CA ASP A 219 0.24 21.45 -5.96
C ASP A 219 0.57 21.30 -4.46
N GLY A 220 0.94 20.10 -4.04
CA GLY A 220 1.27 19.79 -2.65
C GLY A 220 0.08 19.38 -1.78
N LYS A 221 -1.12 19.32 -2.31
CA LYS A 221 -2.27 18.72 -1.61
C LYS A 221 -2.07 17.21 -1.48
N ALA A 222 -2.48 16.67 -0.37
CA ALA A 222 -2.41 15.24 -0.09
C ALA A 222 -3.82 14.63 -0.02
N TYR A 223 -3.92 13.40 -0.50
CA TYR A 223 -5.16 12.65 -0.56
C TYR A 223 -4.98 11.26 0.04
N HIS A 224 -5.94 10.87 0.87
CA HIS A 224 -6.07 9.52 1.40
C HIS A 224 -7.07 8.75 0.55
N ILE A 225 -6.62 7.68 -0.09
CA ILE A 225 -7.45 6.78 -0.89
C ILE A 225 -7.58 5.47 -0.12
N TYR A 226 -8.80 5.03 0.17
CA TYR A 226 -9.02 3.88 1.04
C TYR A 226 -10.28 3.11 0.71
N ALA A 227 -10.29 1.81 1.03
CA ALA A 227 -11.46 0.97 0.96
C ALA A 227 -12.39 1.26 2.15
N SER A 228 -13.66 1.48 1.87
CA SER A 228 -14.71 1.82 2.83
C SER A 228 -15.97 0.99 2.56
N GLU A 229 -17.04 1.24 3.33
CA GLU A 229 -18.34 0.59 3.12
C GLU A 229 -18.21 -0.95 3.03
N ASP A 230 -17.51 -1.56 3.99
CA ASP A 230 -17.15 -3.00 4.00
C ASP A 230 -16.38 -3.45 2.75
N ASN A 231 -15.46 -2.62 2.26
CA ASN A 231 -14.66 -2.77 1.04
C ASN A 231 -15.49 -2.71 -0.26
N LEU A 232 -16.76 -2.31 -0.19
CA LEU A 232 -17.62 -2.22 -1.37
C LEU A 232 -17.33 -0.98 -2.22
N THR A 233 -16.79 0.08 -1.60
CA THR A 233 -16.59 1.38 -2.24
C THR A 233 -15.23 1.93 -1.86
N LEU A 234 -14.52 2.56 -2.79
CA LEU A 234 -13.35 3.37 -2.48
C LEU A 234 -13.76 4.79 -2.14
N HIS A 235 -13.09 5.38 -1.15
CA HIS A 235 -13.18 6.80 -0.87
C HIS A 235 -11.86 7.49 -1.20
N ILE A 236 -11.93 8.73 -1.67
CA ILE A 236 -10.78 9.63 -1.83
C ILE A 236 -11.09 10.88 -1.00
N ALA A 237 -10.29 11.11 0.04
CA ALA A 237 -10.46 12.23 0.97
C ALA A 237 -9.24 13.15 0.96
N GLU A 238 -9.48 14.46 0.87
CA GLU A 238 -8.43 15.47 0.97
C GLU A 238 -7.93 15.58 2.42
N LEU A 239 -6.60 15.66 2.58
CA LEU A 239 -5.95 15.91 3.88
C LEU A 239 -5.70 17.41 4.09
N THR A 240 -5.62 17.80 5.36
CA THR A 240 -5.20 19.14 5.78
C THR A 240 -3.76 19.45 5.35
N ASP A 241 -3.37 20.70 5.36
CA ASP A 241 -2.05 21.17 4.93
C ASP A 241 -0.87 20.54 5.71
N ASP A 242 -1.12 20.14 6.96
CA ASP A 242 -0.16 19.40 7.79
C ASP A 242 -0.15 17.89 7.52
N TYR A 243 -1.07 17.39 6.69
CA TYR A 243 -1.33 15.98 6.37
C TYR A 243 -1.78 15.11 7.55
N LEU A 244 -2.21 15.71 8.66
CA LEU A 244 -2.55 14.97 9.89
C LEU A 244 -4.03 14.67 10.05
N ARG A 245 -4.90 15.33 9.29
CA ARG A 245 -6.35 15.20 9.39
C ARG A 245 -7.00 15.26 8.01
N HIS A 246 -8.26 14.85 7.93
CA HIS A 246 -9.09 15.05 6.74
C HIS A 246 -9.76 16.42 6.79
N THR A 247 -9.87 17.09 5.63
CA THR A 247 -10.56 18.39 5.52
C THR A 247 -12.07 18.27 5.63
N GLY A 248 -12.62 17.07 5.46
CA GLY A 248 -14.04 16.80 5.29
C GLY A 248 -14.43 16.66 3.81
N LEU A 249 -13.61 17.14 2.89
CA LEU A 249 -13.86 16.97 1.46
C LEU A 249 -13.48 15.55 1.01
N TYR A 250 -14.47 14.78 0.53
CA TYR A 250 -14.23 13.45 -0.02
C TYR A 250 -15.27 13.07 -1.08
N VAL A 251 -14.92 12.06 -1.87
CA VAL A 251 -15.77 11.47 -2.90
C VAL A 251 -15.79 9.95 -2.77
N ARG A 252 -16.87 9.34 -3.28
CA ARG A 252 -17.02 7.89 -3.42
C ARG A 252 -16.63 7.46 -4.84
N VAL A 253 -15.88 6.38 -4.98
CA VAL A 253 -15.36 5.88 -6.26
C VAL A 253 -15.56 4.38 -6.36
N ALA A 254 -15.86 3.87 -7.56
CA ALA A 254 -16.06 2.44 -7.81
C ALA A 254 -17.08 1.80 -6.85
N MET A 255 -18.22 2.45 -6.71
CA MET A 255 -19.28 2.11 -5.76
C MET A 255 -19.84 0.71 -6.04
N GLY A 256 -19.88 -0.13 -5.00
CA GLY A 256 -20.38 -1.50 -5.09
C GLY A 256 -19.42 -2.51 -5.77
N GLU A 257 -18.25 -2.07 -6.21
CA GLU A 257 -17.34 -2.90 -7.01
C GLU A 257 -16.37 -3.77 -6.18
N GLN A 258 -16.31 -3.63 -4.86
CA GLN A 258 -15.43 -4.41 -3.98
C GLN A 258 -13.95 -4.26 -4.33
N ASN A 259 -13.36 -3.12 -4.01
CA ASN A 259 -11.95 -2.84 -4.29
C ASN A 259 -11.11 -2.78 -3.01
N GLU A 260 -9.93 -3.39 -3.06
CA GLU A 260 -8.88 -3.35 -2.05
C GLU A 260 -7.56 -2.88 -2.65
N ALA A 261 -6.57 -2.63 -1.79
CA ALA A 261 -5.18 -2.35 -2.15
C ALA A 261 -5.01 -1.23 -3.20
N PRO A 262 -5.61 -0.05 -3.02
CA PRO A 262 -5.46 1.03 -3.96
C PRO A 262 -4.01 1.49 -4.07
N THR A 263 -3.53 1.66 -5.31
CA THR A 263 -2.25 2.27 -5.65
C THR A 263 -2.49 3.33 -6.71
N ILE A 264 -1.77 4.44 -6.68
CA ILE A 264 -2.05 5.58 -7.55
C ILE A 264 -0.77 6.26 -8.04
N PHE A 265 -0.82 6.80 -9.24
CA PHE A 265 0.19 7.70 -9.78
C PHE A 265 -0.42 8.68 -10.77
N LYS A 266 0.31 9.76 -11.07
CA LYS A 266 -0.09 10.75 -12.06
C LYS A 266 0.95 10.81 -13.17
N LYS A 267 0.51 10.75 -14.42
CA LYS A 267 1.38 10.90 -15.60
C LYS A 267 0.66 11.73 -16.65
N ASP A 268 1.34 12.74 -17.17
CA ASP A 268 0.86 13.62 -18.23
C ASP A 268 -0.54 14.21 -17.95
N GLY A 269 -0.76 14.67 -16.69
CA GLY A 269 -2.02 15.26 -16.24
C GLY A 269 -3.16 14.24 -15.98
N VAL A 270 -2.92 12.95 -16.16
CA VAL A 270 -3.90 11.88 -15.93
C VAL A 270 -3.55 11.11 -14.66
N TYR A 271 -4.53 10.90 -13.79
CA TYR A 271 -4.43 10.04 -12.62
C TYR A 271 -4.77 8.61 -13.01
N TRP A 272 -3.95 7.68 -12.55
CA TRP A 272 -4.09 6.25 -12.79
C TRP A 272 -4.11 5.54 -11.45
N MET A 273 -5.14 4.74 -11.21
CA MET A 273 -5.27 3.94 -9.99
C MET A 273 -5.38 2.47 -10.35
N ILE A 274 -4.60 1.64 -9.65
CA ILE A 274 -4.63 0.17 -9.78
C ILE A 274 -5.05 -0.39 -8.43
N THR A 275 -6.08 -1.25 -8.43
CA THR A 275 -6.64 -1.90 -7.25
C THR A 275 -6.70 -3.41 -7.44
N SER A 276 -7.02 -4.15 -6.39
CA SER A 276 -7.44 -5.55 -6.45
C SER A 276 -8.95 -5.69 -6.19
N GLY A 277 -9.51 -6.86 -6.50
CA GLY A 277 -10.81 -7.27 -5.96
C GLY A 277 -10.67 -7.78 -4.53
N CYS A 278 -11.81 -8.09 -3.89
CA CYS A 278 -11.89 -8.64 -2.55
C CYS A 278 -12.07 -10.16 -2.62
N THR A 279 -10.98 -10.91 -2.50
CA THR A 279 -10.97 -12.39 -2.53
C THR A 279 -10.22 -12.98 -1.33
N GLY A 280 -10.16 -12.24 -0.23
CA GLY A 280 -9.34 -12.57 0.93
C GLY A 280 -7.86 -12.62 0.54
N TRP A 281 -7.17 -13.70 0.94
CA TRP A 281 -5.74 -13.87 0.62
C TRP A 281 -5.45 -14.42 -0.79
N ALA A 282 -6.49 -14.84 -1.53
CA ALA A 282 -6.31 -15.36 -2.88
C ALA A 282 -6.03 -14.22 -3.87
N PRO A 283 -5.01 -14.33 -4.74
CA PRO A 283 -4.73 -13.31 -5.74
C PRO A 283 -5.85 -13.27 -6.80
N ASN A 284 -6.15 -12.07 -7.28
CA ASN A 284 -7.17 -11.80 -8.29
C ASN A 284 -6.66 -10.84 -9.37
N ALA A 285 -7.47 -10.60 -10.39
CA ALA A 285 -7.13 -9.69 -11.48
C ALA A 285 -7.08 -8.24 -10.97
N ALA A 286 -6.02 -7.53 -11.33
CA ALA A 286 -5.91 -6.10 -11.08
C ALA A 286 -7.01 -5.32 -11.84
N ARG A 287 -7.42 -4.22 -11.29
CA ARG A 287 -8.40 -3.30 -11.87
C ARG A 287 -7.74 -1.95 -12.09
N LEU A 288 -7.96 -1.38 -13.25
CA LEU A 288 -7.38 -0.10 -13.64
C LEU A 288 -8.47 0.96 -13.72
N PHE A 289 -8.17 2.13 -13.16
CA PHE A 289 -9.03 3.31 -13.26
C PHE A 289 -8.20 4.51 -13.73
N ARG A 290 -8.88 5.45 -14.40
CA ARG A 290 -8.27 6.73 -14.78
C ARG A 290 -9.19 7.89 -14.46
N ALA A 291 -8.60 9.08 -14.21
CA ALA A 291 -9.34 10.34 -14.07
C ALA A 291 -8.48 11.53 -14.53
N LYS A 292 -9.11 12.62 -14.93
CA LYS A 292 -8.45 13.92 -15.17
C LYS A 292 -8.36 14.77 -13.89
N ASN A 293 -9.19 14.47 -12.90
CA ASN A 293 -9.19 15.10 -11.58
C ASN A 293 -9.18 14.00 -10.53
N ILE A 294 -8.38 14.16 -9.47
CA ILE A 294 -8.25 13.15 -8.42
C ILE A 294 -9.58 12.89 -7.69
N MET A 295 -10.43 13.92 -7.58
CA MET A 295 -11.78 13.80 -7.03
C MET A 295 -12.80 13.25 -8.04
N GLY A 296 -12.37 12.79 -9.21
CA GLY A 296 -13.20 12.17 -10.25
C GLY A 296 -13.73 13.14 -11.29
N PRO A 297 -14.60 12.67 -12.19
CA PRO A 297 -15.06 11.27 -12.25
C PRO A 297 -13.95 10.27 -12.65
N TRP A 298 -14.02 9.07 -12.08
CA TRP A 298 -13.11 7.96 -12.38
C TRP A 298 -13.75 6.98 -13.36
N GLU A 299 -13.01 6.64 -14.39
CA GLU A 299 -13.42 5.65 -15.41
C GLU A 299 -12.68 4.32 -15.14
N ARG A 300 -13.43 3.23 -15.06
CA ARG A 300 -12.87 1.88 -14.98
C ARG A 300 -12.44 1.40 -16.37
N LEU A 301 -11.25 0.84 -16.44
CA LEU A 301 -10.65 0.25 -17.63
C LEU A 301 -10.42 -1.25 -17.45
N SER A 302 -9.97 -1.92 -18.52
CA SER A 302 -9.59 -3.33 -18.48
C SER A 302 -8.37 -3.57 -17.58
N ASN A 303 -8.20 -4.84 -17.14
CA ASN A 303 -7.03 -5.28 -16.37
C ASN A 303 -5.72 -4.81 -17.04
N PRO A 304 -4.82 -4.13 -16.30
CA PRO A 304 -3.55 -3.66 -16.86
C PRO A 304 -2.51 -4.78 -17.06
N CYS A 305 -2.68 -5.93 -16.43
CA CYS A 305 -1.74 -7.05 -16.51
C CYS A 305 -1.83 -7.76 -17.86
N ARG A 306 -0.69 -8.19 -18.39
CA ARG A 306 -0.57 -8.90 -19.67
C ARG A 306 0.35 -10.11 -19.54
N GLY A 307 0.00 -11.20 -20.24
CA GLY A 307 0.75 -12.45 -20.23
C GLY A 307 0.28 -13.45 -19.17
N ASP A 308 1.07 -14.48 -18.96
CA ASP A 308 0.73 -15.57 -18.03
C ASP A 308 0.59 -15.07 -16.60
N GLY A 309 -0.47 -15.47 -15.91
CA GLY A 309 -0.77 -15.02 -14.55
C GLY A 309 -1.45 -13.64 -14.46
N ALA A 310 -1.74 -12.97 -15.57
CA ALA A 310 -2.36 -11.64 -15.61
C ALA A 310 -3.73 -11.58 -14.91
N ASN A 311 -4.50 -12.65 -14.96
CA ASN A 311 -5.81 -12.77 -14.30
C ASN A 311 -5.74 -12.92 -12.77
N LYS A 312 -4.52 -13.04 -12.23
CA LYS A 312 -4.22 -13.11 -10.77
C LYS A 312 -3.16 -12.09 -10.36
N THR A 313 -2.95 -11.04 -11.16
CA THR A 313 -1.90 -10.04 -10.92
C THR A 313 -0.54 -10.72 -10.62
N PHE A 314 -0.25 -11.80 -11.39
CA PHE A 314 0.96 -12.63 -11.23
C PHE A 314 1.12 -13.26 -9.83
N GLY A 315 0.03 -13.49 -9.12
CA GLY A 315 0.02 -14.04 -7.76
C GLY A 315 0.23 -13.00 -6.65
N ALA A 316 0.10 -11.71 -6.95
CA ALA A 316 0.35 -10.62 -6.01
C ALA A 316 -0.84 -9.67 -5.86
N GLN A 317 -0.81 -8.84 -4.81
CA GLN A 317 -1.72 -7.74 -4.55
C GLN A 317 -0.94 -6.43 -4.44
N GLY A 318 -1.43 -5.34 -5.04
CA GLY A 318 -0.77 -4.04 -5.02
C GLY A 318 -0.50 -3.52 -3.61
N ALA A 319 0.63 -2.83 -3.43
CA ALA A 319 0.99 -2.16 -2.18
C ALA A 319 1.23 -0.66 -2.41
N TYR A 320 1.97 -0.31 -3.46
CA TYR A 320 2.33 1.07 -3.77
C TYR A 320 2.79 1.24 -5.22
N ILE A 321 2.84 2.48 -5.68
CA ILE A 321 3.54 2.85 -6.92
C ILE A 321 4.54 3.94 -6.58
N PHE A 322 5.83 3.68 -6.85
CA PHE A 322 6.87 4.69 -6.63
C PHE A 322 7.49 5.17 -7.93
N LYS A 323 7.90 6.44 -7.94
CA LYS A 323 8.55 7.08 -9.09
C LYS A 323 10.07 6.89 -9.02
N ILE A 324 10.67 6.45 -10.13
CA ILE A 324 12.11 6.37 -10.29
C ILE A 324 12.63 7.71 -10.80
N ARG A 325 13.70 8.23 -10.18
CA ARG A 325 14.24 9.54 -10.51
C ARG A 325 15.59 9.48 -11.21
N LYS A 326 16.44 8.48 -10.92
CA LYS A 326 17.81 8.41 -11.42
C LYS A 326 17.90 7.50 -12.65
N THR A 327 18.70 7.93 -13.64
CA THR A 327 18.91 7.19 -14.90
C THR A 327 19.45 5.78 -14.68
N LYS A 328 20.37 5.58 -13.71
CA LYS A 328 20.92 4.26 -13.37
C LYS A 328 19.82 3.30 -12.91
N GLU A 329 18.91 3.78 -12.08
CA GLU A 329 17.81 2.98 -11.55
C GLU A 329 16.75 2.71 -12.63
N LYS A 330 16.49 3.67 -13.52
CA LYS A 330 15.61 3.45 -14.68
C LYS A 330 16.09 2.31 -15.57
N LYS A 331 17.42 2.15 -15.76
CA LYS A 331 17.97 1.01 -16.52
C LYS A 331 17.61 -0.33 -15.90
N MET A 332 17.57 -0.43 -14.56
CA MET A 332 17.16 -1.65 -13.83
C MET A 332 15.70 -2.02 -14.07
N PHE A 333 14.85 -1.03 -14.29
CA PHE A 333 13.43 -1.16 -14.59
C PHE A 333 13.13 -0.84 -16.06
N ASP A 334 14.06 -1.18 -16.97
CA ASP A 334 13.94 -1.06 -18.42
C ASP A 334 13.48 0.34 -18.89
N GLY A 335 13.94 1.41 -18.26
CA GLY A 335 13.61 2.79 -18.61
C GLY A 335 12.30 3.33 -18.06
N ALA A 336 11.53 2.55 -17.28
CA ALA A 336 10.27 3.00 -16.72
C ALA A 336 10.42 4.16 -15.73
N ASP A 337 9.43 5.04 -15.69
CA ASP A 337 9.35 6.14 -14.72
C ASP A 337 8.73 5.69 -13.39
N TYR A 338 7.88 4.67 -13.41
CA TYR A 338 7.12 4.18 -12.28
C TYR A 338 7.25 2.67 -12.13
N VAL A 339 7.25 2.21 -10.89
CA VAL A 339 7.24 0.80 -10.53
C VAL A 339 6.01 0.49 -9.69
N PHE A 340 5.25 -0.49 -10.12
CA PHE A 340 4.17 -1.11 -9.35
C PHE A 340 4.79 -2.08 -8.35
N MET A 341 4.61 -1.81 -7.08
CA MET A 341 5.06 -2.60 -5.94
C MET A 341 3.88 -3.42 -5.41
N ALA A 342 4.07 -4.71 -5.23
CA ALA A 342 3.04 -5.65 -4.80
C ALA A 342 3.60 -6.72 -3.86
N ASP A 343 2.72 -7.31 -3.05
CA ASP A 343 3.02 -8.41 -2.13
C ASP A 343 2.39 -9.72 -2.60
N MET A 344 3.17 -10.78 -2.57
CA MET A 344 2.73 -12.15 -2.79
C MET A 344 2.49 -12.79 -1.44
N TRP A 345 1.26 -12.70 -0.95
CA TRP A 345 0.88 -13.10 0.39
C TRP A 345 1.02 -14.61 0.62
N ARG A 346 1.56 -14.99 1.78
CA ARG A 346 1.63 -16.37 2.28
C ARG A 346 0.95 -16.47 3.64
N PRO A 347 -0.39 -16.54 3.69
CA PRO A 347 -1.15 -16.39 4.94
C PRO A 347 -0.85 -17.49 5.97
N LYS A 348 -0.42 -18.69 5.54
CA LYS A 348 0.02 -19.76 6.46
C LYS A 348 1.37 -19.48 7.12
N LYS A 349 2.18 -18.57 6.56
CA LYS A 349 3.47 -18.12 7.08
C LYS A 349 3.71 -16.68 6.64
N ILE A 350 2.98 -15.76 7.26
CA ILE A 350 2.90 -14.35 6.83
C ILE A 350 4.26 -13.67 6.73
N THR A 351 5.20 -14.00 7.60
CA THR A 351 6.59 -13.49 7.57
C THR A 351 7.40 -13.95 6.37
N ASP A 352 6.91 -14.95 5.63
CA ASP A 352 7.52 -15.47 4.40
C ASP A 352 6.83 -14.95 3.13
N SER A 353 5.91 -13.98 3.25
CA SER A 353 5.32 -13.31 2.09
C SER A 353 6.41 -12.69 1.23
N ARG A 354 6.17 -12.65 -0.09
CA ARG A 354 7.17 -12.27 -1.08
C ARG A 354 6.80 -10.96 -1.74
N TYR A 355 7.70 -10.44 -2.54
CA TYR A 355 7.52 -9.15 -3.23
C TYR A 355 7.54 -9.34 -4.74
N LEU A 356 6.80 -8.47 -5.40
CA LEU A 356 6.76 -8.36 -6.86
C LEU A 356 6.83 -6.88 -7.22
N TRP A 357 7.87 -6.47 -7.93
CA TRP A 357 7.99 -5.13 -8.47
C TRP A 357 8.00 -5.18 -9.98
N ILE A 358 7.07 -4.45 -10.60
CA ILE A 358 6.87 -4.45 -12.04
C ILE A 358 7.02 -3.03 -12.57
N PRO A 359 7.90 -2.79 -13.57
CA PRO A 359 7.94 -1.51 -14.26
C PRO A 359 6.62 -1.25 -14.96
N ILE A 360 6.05 -0.06 -14.78
CA ILE A 360 4.84 0.37 -15.47
C ILE A 360 5.23 0.82 -16.88
N ARG A 361 4.71 0.13 -17.89
CA ARG A 361 4.82 0.49 -19.30
C ARG A 361 3.56 1.20 -19.75
N PHE A 362 3.63 1.89 -20.86
CA PHE A 362 2.47 2.46 -21.53
C PHE A 362 2.34 1.83 -22.92
N GLU A 363 1.21 1.16 -23.16
CA GLU A 363 0.80 0.59 -24.43
C GLU A 363 -0.55 1.21 -24.80
N ASP A 364 -0.68 1.75 -26.00
CA ASP A 364 -1.89 2.45 -26.49
C ASP A 364 -2.38 3.53 -25.49
N GLY A 365 -1.44 4.28 -24.89
CA GLY A 365 -1.73 5.34 -23.94
C GLY A 365 -2.25 4.88 -22.57
N LYS A 366 -2.16 3.58 -22.25
CA LYS A 366 -2.62 3.01 -20.98
C LYS A 366 -1.48 2.30 -20.24
N PRO A 367 -1.47 2.34 -18.89
CA PRO A 367 -0.52 1.59 -18.08
C PRO A 367 -0.66 0.09 -18.32
N THR A 368 0.46 -0.58 -18.48
CA THR A 368 0.55 -2.03 -18.70
C THR A 368 1.58 -2.62 -17.76
N LEU A 369 1.24 -3.76 -17.15
CA LEU A 369 2.08 -4.54 -16.26
C LEU A 369 2.41 -5.89 -16.91
N ARG A 370 3.72 -6.20 -17.04
CA ARG A 370 4.21 -7.51 -17.52
C ARG A 370 5.24 -8.03 -16.53
N ALA A 371 4.97 -9.15 -15.88
CA ALA A 371 5.96 -9.81 -15.05
C ALA A 371 6.70 -10.86 -15.87
N ASN A 372 8.04 -10.75 -15.93
CA ASN A 372 8.88 -11.82 -16.47
C ASN A 372 9.04 -12.91 -15.40
N LEU A 373 8.04 -13.79 -15.29
CA LEU A 373 8.07 -14.91 -14.33
C LEU A 373 9.08 -16.01 -14.75
N LEU A 374 9.61 -15.97 -15.98
CA LEU A 374 10.47 -16.99 -16.54
C LEU A 374 11.82 -17.16 -15.83
N ASN A 375 12.30 -16.16 -15.08
CA ASN A 375 13.57 -16.28 -14.36
C ASN A 375 13.46 -16.96 -12.99
N THR A 376 12.25 -17.27 -12.53
CA THR A 376 12.04 -17.89 -11.19
C THR A 376 12.01 -19.41 -11.23
N TYR A 377 11.77 -20.02 -12.39
CA TYR A 377 11.60 -21.48 -12.50
C TYR A 377 12.88 -22.25 -12.88
N GLN A 378 13.88 -21.56 -13.43
CA GLN A 378 15.14 -22.25 -13.84
C GLN A 378 16.15 -22.45 -12.70
N SER A 379 16.09 -21.69 -11.60
CA SER A 379 17.00 -21.88 -10.47
C SER A 379 16.58 -23.00 -9.50
N SER A 380 15.37 -23.52 -9.59
CA SER A 380 14.88 -24.62 -8.73
C SER A 380 15.06 -26.02 -9.35
N LYS A 381 15.64 -26.12 -10.58
CA LYS A 381 15.93 -27.42 -11.25
C LYS A 381 17.41 -27.76 -11.30
N SER A 382 18.28 -26.97 -10.69
CA SER A 382 19.72 -27.27 -10.58
C SER A 382 20.13 -27.31 -9.11
N ASN A 383 19.56 -28.26 -8.37
CA ASN A 383 20.14 -28.89 -7.18
C ASN A 383 19.43 -30.22 -6.93
#